data_c4ba5da1b5c432efdeec09c1adba2395
#
_entry.id   c4ba5da1b5c432efdeec09c1adba2395
#
_cell.length_a   1.000
_cell.length_b   1.000
_cell.length_c   1.000
_cell.angle_alpha   90.00
_cell.angle_beta   90.00
_cell.angle_gamma   90.00
#
_symmetry.space_group_name_H-M   'P 1'
#
loop_
_entity.id
_entity.type
_entity.pdbx_description
1 polymer ?
#
loop_
_entity_poly.entity_id
_entity_poly.type
_entity_poly.pdbx_seq_one_letter_code
_entity_poly.pdbx_strand_id
1 'polypeptide(L)'
;MTSLVLIFQIFIAISLGYFIAPHLSQKIKQLVFKILPYFSYLLLISVAFELTQALNHIQNPATILPPALLIAFTTSIGSFFICLMTYKLIDRQSIQGKISFHLFLNALKNIAKAFLALAVGIVLGTIVSVSNVDISFNSWYLLLIFIFLIGIELAFTQFDRSWLSWKILLVPVAAFIGSCLASFINYFVLSNDYHLNEVMVLAAV
;
A
#
# COMPACT_ATOMS: atom_id res chain seq x y z
N MET A 1 -13.24 -15.37 7.14
CA MET A 1 -11.96 -16.06 6.91
C MET A 1 -11.00 -15.64 7.99
N THR A 2 -10.23 -16.57 8.56
CA THR A 2 -9.21 -16.22 9.56
C THR A 2 -8.06 -15.48 8.88
N SER A 3 -7.53 -14.43 9.51
CA SER A 3 -6.42 -13.60 8.97
C SER A 3 -5.21 -14.43 8.53
N LEU A 4 -4.99 -15.58 9.18
CA LEU A 4 -3.93 -16.54 8.80
C LEU A 4 -4.13 -17.14 7.40
N VAL A 5 -5.36 -17.44 6.99
CA VAL A 5 -5.65 -17.99 5.66
C VAL A 5 -5.34 -16.95 4.57
N LEU A 6 -5.65 -15.68 4.81
CA LEU A 6 -5.36 -14.58 3.87
C LEU A 6 -3.85 -14.40 3.69
N ILE A 7 -3.09 -14.39 4.78
CA ILE A 7 -1.62 -14.29 4.74
C ILE A 7 -1.03 -15.49 3.98
N PHE A 8 -1.55 -16.70 4.20
CA PHE A 8 -1.08 -17.89 3.51
C PHE A 8 -1.37 -17.85 2.01
N GLN A 9 -2.53 -17.35 1.59
CA GLN A 9 -2.87 -17.15 0.18
C GLN A 9 -1.93 -16.15 -0.51
N ILE A 10 -1.59 -15.03 0.16
CA ILE A 10 -0.63 -14.05 -0.32
C ILE A 10 0.75 -14.71 -0.53
N PHE A 11 1.20 -15.47 0.47
CA PHE A 11 2.49 -16.15 0.41
C PHE A 11 2.54 -17.20 -0.72
N ILE A 12 1.47 -17.95 -0.91
CA ILE A 12 1.34 -18.89 -2.04
C ILE A 12 1.38 -18.14 -3.37
N ALA A 13 0.62 -17.05 -3.52
CA ALA A 13 0.55 -16.30 -4.76
C ALA A 13 1.92 -15.76 -5.18
N ILE A 14 2.68 -15.14 -4.27
CA ILE A 14 4.02 -14.61 -4.57
C ILE A 14 5.01 -15.74 -4.87
N SER A 15 4.96 -16.85 -4.13
CA SER A 15 5.83 -18.00 -4.33
C SER A 15 5.57 -18.66 -5.67
N LEU A 16 4.31 -18.88 -6.03
CA LEU A 16 3.94 -19.43 -7.35
C LEU A 16 4.43 -18.54 -8.48
N GLY A 17 4.25 -17.20 -8.38
CA GLY A 17 4.77 -16.26 -9.36
C GLY A 17 6.28 -16.38 -9.54
N TYR A 18 7.00 -16.45 -8.42
CA TYR A 18 8.46 -16.58 -8.41
C TYR A 18 8.94 -17.89 -9.05
N PHE A 19 8.33 -19.03 -8.73
CA PHE A 19 8.72 -20.33 -9.26
C PHE A 19 8.34 -20.54 -10.73
N ILE A 20 7.24 -19.95 -11.19
CA ILE A 20 6.80 -20.04 -12.59
C ILE A 20 7.65 -19.14 -13.51
N ALA A 21 8.15 -18.04 -12.99
CA ALA A 21 8.89 -17.02 -13.73
C ALA A 21 10.03 -17.57 -14.63
N PRO A 22 10.91 -18.50 -14.18
CA PRO A 22 11.98 -19.04 -15.02
C PRO A 22 11.49 -19.77 -16.26
N HIS A 23 10.29 -20.35 -16.20
CA HIS A 23 9.69 -21.12 -17.28
C HIS A 23 8.95 -20.25 -18.32
N LEU A 24 8.80 -18.94 -18.06
CA LEU A 24 8.10 -18.01 -18.95
C LEU A 24 9.01 -17.59 -20.12
N SER A 25 8.40 -17.47 -21.29
CA SER A 25 9.10 -16.93 -22.46
C SER A 25 9.45 -15.46 -22.28
N GLN A 26 10.50 -14.97 -22.94
CA GLN A 26 10.94 -13.57 -22.90
C GLN A 26 9.82 -12.57 -23.24
N LYS A 27 8.95 -12.95 -24.20
CA LYS A 27 7.80 -12.11 -24.60
C LYS A 27 6.80 -11.93 -23.47
N ILE A 28 6.49 -13.00 -22.73
CA ILE A 28 5.56 -12.95 -21.58
C ILE A 28 6.16 -12.11 -20.46
N LYS A 29 7.46 -12.22 -20.21
CA LYS A 29 8.16 -11.40 -19.20
C LYS A 29 8.01 -9.91 -19.49
N GLN A 30 8.31 -9.48 -20.71
CA GLN A 30 8.16 -8.08 -21.13
C GLN A 30 6.71 -7.59 -21.00
N LEU A 31 5.75 -8.46 -21.31
CA LEU A 31 4.33 -8.17 -21.17
C LEU A 31 3.95 -7.93 -19.70
N VAL A 32 4.40 -8.79 -18.78
CA VAL A 32 4.16 -8.66 -17.34
C VAL A 32 4.69 -7.32 -16.83
N PHE A 33 5.95 -6.97 -17.11
CA PHE A 33 6.54 -5.69 -16.71
C PHE A 33 5.76 -4.49 -17.27
N LYS A 34 5.23 -4.61 -18.48
CA LYS A 34 4.45 -3.53 -19.09
C LYS A 34 3.04 -3.39 -18.47
N ILE A 35 2.41 -4.50 -18.10
CA ILE A 35 1.04 -4.53 -17.58
C ILE A 35 1.00 -4.21 -16.09
N LEU A 36 2.01 -4.55 -15.32
CA LEU A 36 2.04 -4.41 -13.86
C LEU A 36 1.63 -3.01 -13.36
N PRO A 37 2.16 -1.88 -13.89
CA PRO A 37 1.74 -0.56 -13.46
C PRO A 37 0.27 -0.25 -13.79
N TYR A 38 -0.26 -0.75 -14.89
CA TYR A 38 -1.69 -0.58 -15.22
C TYR A 38 -2.57 -1.42 -14.31
N PHE A 39 -2.11 -2.60 -13.95
CA PHE A 39 -2.82 -3.48 -13.02
C PHE A 39 -2.88 -2.88 -11.61
N SER A 40 -1.84 -2.15 -11.18
CA SER A 40 -1.87 -1.42 -9.91
C SER A 40 -2.96 -0.33 -9.90
N TYR A 41 -3.17 0.39 -11.01
CA TYR A 41 -4.26 1.36 -11.12
C TYR A 41 -5.64 0.69 -11.11
N LEU A 42 -5.78 -0.46 -11.79
CA LEU A 42 -7.01 -1.23 -11.75
C LEU A 42 -7.35 -1.68 -10.32
N LEU A 43 -6.35 -2.15 -9.57
CA LEU A 43 -6.51 -2.53 -8.17
C LEU A 43 -6.94 -1.32 -7.32
N LEU A 44 -6.34 -0.14 -7.51
CA LEU A 44 -6.75 1.07 -6.81
C LEU A 44 -8.20 1.46 -7.10
N ILE A 45 -8.64 1.37 -8.37
CA ILE A 45 -10.03 1.61 -8.75
C ILE A 45 -10.97 0.63 -8.03
N SER A 46 -10.60 -0.65 -8.02
CA SER A 46 -11.38 -1.72 -7.40
C SER A 46 -11.53 -1.53 -5.89
N VAL A 47 -10.43 -1.24 -5.19
CA VAL A 47 -10.44 -0.99 -3.74
C VAL A 47 -11.24 0.27 -3.41
N ALA A 48 -11.09 1.35 -4.19
CA ALA A 48 -11.87 2.58 -3.99
C ALA A 48 -13.37 2.36 -4.23
N PHE A 49 -13.73 1.53 -5.21
CA PHE A 49 -15.09 1.13 -5.48
C PHE A 49 -15.71 0.37 -4.29
N GLU A 50 -15.03 -0.66 -3.77
CA GLU A 50 -15.51 -1.41 -2.60
C GLU A 50 -15.59 -0.53 -1.34
N LEU A 51 -14.59 0.32 -1.12
CA LEU A 51 -14.61 1.27 -0.01
C LEU A 51 -15.83 2.18 -0.07
N THR A 52 -16.17 2.68 -1.25
CA THR A 52 -17.33 3.56 -1.44
C THR A 52 -18.63 2.80 -1.13
N GLN A 53 -18.76 1.55 -1.57
CA GLN A 53 -19.91 0.73 -1.23
C GLN A 53 -19.99 0.47 0.28
N ALA A 54 -18.86 0.13 0.91
CA ALA A 54 -18.82 -0.09 2.36
C ALA A 54 -19.21 1.17 3.15
N LEU A 55 -18.73 2.35 2.72
CA LEU A 55 -19.07 3.63 3.37
C LEU A 55 -20.55 3.98 3.26
N ASN A 56 -21.24 3.58 2.17
CA ASN A 56 -22.66 3.83 2.01
C ASN A 56 -23.55 3.00 2.97
N HIS A 57 -23.01 1.90 3.51
CA HIS A 57 -23.68 1.11 4.56
C HIS A 57 -23.45 1.65 5.97
N ILE A 58 -22.58 2.64 6.14
CA ILE A 58 -22.27 3.26 7.44
C ILE A 58 -23.19 4.47 7.62
N GLN A 59 -23.88 4.54 8.78
CA GLN A 59 -24.86 5.60 9.06
C GLN A 59 -24.27 7.02 9.03
N ASN A 60 -22.97 7.19 9.36
CA ASN A 60 -22.30 8.49 9.38
C ASN A 60 -20.85 8.39 8.90
N PRO A 61 -20.58 8.28 7.57
CA PRO A 61 -19.21 8.17 7.05
C PRO A 61 -18.38 9.44 7.34
N ALA A 62 -19.03 10.61 7.49
CA ALA A 62 -18.36 11.87 7.78
C ALA A 62 -17.68 11.91 9.15
N THR A 63 -18.07 11.08 10.10
CA THR A 63 -17.44 11.00 11.43
C THR A 63 -16.18 10.12 11.43
N ILE A 64 -16.10 9.16 10.53
CA ILE A 64 -15.00 8.17 10.47
C ILE A 64 -13.87 8.63 9.54
N LEU A 65 -14.21 9.30 8.43
CA LEU A 65 -13.22 9.69 7.42
C LEU A 65 -12.14 10.66 7.93
N PRO A 66 -12.47 11.77 8.66
CA PRO A 66 -11.46 12.71 9.11
C PRO A 66 -10.43 12.10 10.08
N PRO A 67 -10.81 11.36 11.14
CA PRO A 67 -9.84 10.70 12.01
C PRO A 67 -9.02 9.63 11.29
N ALA A 68 -9.60 8.85 10.38
CA ALA A 68 -8.86 7.87 9.59
C ALA A 68 -7.80 8.54 8.70
N LEU A 69 -8.13 9.64 8.01
CA LEU A 69 -7.17 10.42 7.23
C LEU A 69 -6.07 11.02 8.10
N LEU A 70 -6.42 11.55 9.27
CA LEU A 70 -5.45 12.12 10.20
C LEU A 70 -4.48 11.04 10.69
N ILE A 71 -4.98 9.86 11.08
CA ILE A 71 -4.16 8.74 11.51
C ILE A 71 -3.25 8.29 10.38
N ALA A 72 -3.77 8.09 9.17
CA ALA A 72 -2.98 7.66 8.01
C ALA A 72 -1.87 8.65 7.67
N PHE A 73 -2.14 9.94 7.72
CA PHE A 73 -1.17 11.00 7.44
C PHE A 73 -0.08 11.08 8.50
N THR A 74 -0.44 11.09 9.77
CA THR A 74 0.52 11.18 10.88
C THR A 74 1.38 9.93 11.00
N THR A 75 0.81 8.73 10.80
CA THR A 75 1.59 7.47 10.81
C THR A 75 2.56 7.40 9.64
N SER A 76 2.16 7.85 8.45
CA SER A 76 3.04 7.92 7.28
C SER A 76 4.21 8.88 7.52
N ILE A 77 3.94 10.06 8.05
CA ILE A 77 4.98 11.04 8.40
C ILE A 77 5.87 10.50 9.52
N GLY A 78 5.31 9.93 10.57
CA GLY A 78 6.07 9.35 11.68
C GLY A 78 7.02 8.25 11.22
N SER A 79 6.52 7.31 10.41
CA SER A 79 7.32 6.25 9.82
C SER A 79 8.46 6.80 8.95
N PHE A 80 8.17 7.79 8.12
CA PHE A 80 9.17 8.43 7.27
C PHE A 80 10.29 9.10 8.08
N PHE A 81 9.94 9.87 9.13
CA PHE A 81 10.93 10.53 9.98
C PHE A 81 11.82 9.53 10.73
N ILE A 82 11.23 8.47 11.30
CA ILE A 82 12.01 7.45 12.01
C ILE A 82 12.92 6.68 11.04
N CYS A 83 12.45 6.34 9.83
CA CYS A 83 13.28 5.74 8.80
C CYS A 83 14.45 6.65 8.41
N LEU A 84 14.21 7.96 8.22
CA LEU A 84 15.26 8.92 7.92
C LEU A 84 16.29 9.02 9.05
N MET A 85 15.84 9.10 10.31
CA MET A 85 16.74 9.13 11.47
C MET A 85 17.59 7.86 11.56
N THR A 86 16.94 6.70 11.41
CA THR A 86 17.63 5.40 11.46
C THR A 86 18.67 5.31 10.34
N TYR A 87 18.30 5.71 9.12
CA TYR A 87 19.24 5.72 8.00
C TYR A 87 20.43 6.65 8.25
N LYS A 88 20.21 7.86 8.75
CA LYS A 88 21.27 8.83 9.06
C LYS A 88 22.19 8.36 10.18
N LEU A 89 21.68 7.57 11.14
CA LEU A 89 22.49 7.00 12.22
C LEU A 89 23.37 5.84 11.76
N ILE A 90 22.86 5.02 10.81
CA ILE A 90 23.53 3.81 10.32
C ILE A 90 24.56 4.15 9.24
N ASP A 91 24.21 5.06 8.34
CA ASP A 91 25.04 5.45 7.21
C ASP A 91 25.52 6.90 7.42
N ARG A 92 26.68 7.04 8.04
CA ARG A 92 27.34 8.35 8.23
C ARG A 92 27.83 8.96 6.92
N GLN A 93 27.82 8.22 5.83
CA GLN A 93 28.12 8.75 4.51
C GLN A 93 26.99 9.68 4.08
N SER A 94 27.33 10.92 3.76
CA SER A 94 26.39 11.94 3.30
C SER A 94 25.53 11.38 2.17
N ILE A 95 24.20 11.50 2.29
CA ILE A 95 23.26 11.25 1.20
C ILE A 95 23.61 12.27 0.09
N GLN A 96 24.51 11.91 -0.79
CA GLN A 96 24.85 12.72 -1.97
C GLN A 96 23.86 12.46 -3.12
N GLY A 97 22.62 12.19 -2.79
CA GLY A 97 21.53 12.15 -3.77
C GLY A 97 21.17 13.58 -4.17
N LYS A 98 21.62 14.04 -5.32
CA LYS A 98 21.05 15.25 -5.94
C LYS A 98 19.59 14.93 -6.25
N ILE A 99 18.66 15.53 -5.50
CA ILE A 99 17.23 15.47 -5.82
C ILE A 99 17.07 16.23 -7.14
N SER A 100 16.95 15.51 -8.24
CA SER A 100 16.66 16.12 -9.52
C SER A 100 15.20 16.57 -9.52
N PHE A 101 14.94 17.84 -9.81
CA PHE A 101 13.58 18.38 -9.94
C PHE A 101 12.74 17.57 -10.94
N HIS A 102 13.37 17.03 -11.98
CA HIS A 102 12.73 16.16 -12.96
C HIS A 102 12.23 14.83 -12.33
N LEU A 103 12.99 14.23 -11.44
CA LEU A 103 12.56 13.03 -10.71
C LEU A 103 11.39 13.32 -9.79
N PHE A 104 11.41 14.49 -9.12
CA PHE A 104 10.30 14.94 -8.30
C PHE A 104 9.02 15.14 -9.12
N LEU A 105 9.12 15.79 -10.31
CA LEU A 105 7.98 15.99 -11.19
C LEU A 105 7.40 14.67 -11.71
N ASN A 106 8.25 13.70 -12.04
CA ASN A 106 7.81 12.38 -12.48
C ASN A 106 7.11 11.59 -11.33
N ALA A 107 7.63 11.69 -10.12
CA ALA A 107 6.97 11.12 -8.95
C ALA A 107 5.59 11.75 -8.72
N LEU A 108 5.49 13.09 -8.83
CA LEU A 108 4.23 13.80 -8.68
C LEU A 108 3.21 13.41 -9.75
N LYS A 109 3.63 13.22 -11.02
CA LYS A 109 2.77 12.70 -12.10
C LYS A 109 2.23 11.30 -11.78
N ASN A 110 3.06 10.42 -11.26
CA ASN A 110 2.63 9.06 -10.91
C ASN A 110 1.64 9.06 -9.73
N ILE A 111 1.88 9.92 -8.74
CA ILE A 111 0.96 10.13 -7.62
C ILE A 111 -0.38 10.68 -8.15
N ALA A 112 -0.36 11.68 -9.04
CA ALA A 112 -1.58 12.23 -9.63
C ALA A 112 -2.39 11.17 -10.41
N LYS A 113 -1.74 10.26 -11.13
CA LYS A 113 -2.42 9.14 -11.81
C LYS A 113 -3.07 8.18 -10.81
N ALA A 114 -2.41 7.89 -9.67
CA ALA A 114 -2.97 7.06 -8.61
C ALA A 114 -4.21 7.72 -7.98
N PHE A 115 -4.15 9.02 -7.70
CA PHE A 115 -5.33 9.78 -7.23
C PHE A 115 -6.47 9.80 -8.26
N LEU A 116 -6.16 9.93 -9.54
CA LEU A 116 -7.15 9.81 -10.62
C LEU A 116 -7.82 8.43 -10.62
N ALA A 117 -7.05 7.36 -10.47
CA ALA A 117 -7.58 6.00 -10.37
C ALA A 117 -8.53 5.84 -9.17
N LEU A 118 -8.12 6.34 -7.98
CA LEU A 118 -8.98 6.37 -6.80
C LEU A 118 -10.28 7.16 -7.03
N ALA A 119 -10.19 8.36 -7.62
CA ALA A 119 -11.35 9.18 -7.92
C ALA A 119 -12.34 8.47 -8.88
N VAL A 120 -11.83 7.80 -9.91
CA VAL A 120 -12.65 6.97 -10.82
C VAL A 120 -13.34 5.84 -10.05
N GLY A 121 -12.64 5.15 -9.15
CA GLY A 121 -13.23 4.09 -8.32
C GLY A 121 -14.35 4.61 -7.42
N ILE A 122 -14.17 5.76 -6.78
CA ILE A 122 -15.19 6.42 -5.95
C ILE A 122 -16.41 6.79 -6.79
N VAL A 123 -16.21 7.42 -7.95
CA VAL A 123 -17.32 7.81 -8.84
C VAL A 123 -18.10 6.59 -9.31
N LEU A 124 -17.43 5.52 -9.73
CA LEU A 124 -18.09 4.27 -10.13
C LEU A 124 -18.85 3.64 -8.96
N GLY A 125 -18.27 3.62 -7.76
CA GLY A 125 -18.91 3.10 -6.55
C GLY A 125 -20.17 3.89 -6.19
N THR A 126 -20.13 5.22 -6.30
CA THR A 126 -21.32 6.06 -6.03
C THR A 126 -22.42 5.87 -7.07
N ILE A 127 -22.09 5.77 -8.36
CA ILE A 127 -23.07 5.54 -9.44
C ILE A 127 -23.78 4.21 -9.22
N VAL A 128 -23.05 3.14 -8.93
CA VAL A 128 -23.64 1.80 -8.71
C VAL A 128 -24.51 1.80 -7.46
N SER A 129 -24.08 2.45 -6.39
CA SER A 129 -24.88 2.57 -5.15
C SER A 129 -26.19 3.31 -5.37
N VAL A 130 -26.19 4.40 -6.15
CA VAL A 130 -27.42 5.16 -6.48
C VAL A 130 -28.34 4.35 -7.39
N SER A 131 -27.79 3.51 -8.26
CA SER A 131 -28.55 2.69 -9.21
C SER A 131 -29.20 1.45 -8.58
N ASN A 132 -28.99 1.18 -7.28
CA ASN A 132 -29.47 -0.02 -6.57
C ASN A 132 -29.12 -1.34 -7.28
N VAL A 133 -28.00 -1.38 -7.99
CA VAL A 133 -27.51 -2.59 -8.66
C VAL A 133 -26.51 -3.25 -7.73
N ASP A 134 -26.82 -4.43 -7.23
CA ASP A 134 -25.90 -5.22 -6.41
C ASP A 134 -24.78 -5.81 -7.28
N ILE A 135 -23.74 -5.03 -7.51
CA ILE A 135 -22.48 -5.52 -8.10
C ILE A 135 -21.53 -5.82 -6.95
N SER A 136 -21.43 -7.07 -6.54
CA SER A 136 -20.39 -7.52 -5.62
C SER A 136 -19.09 -7.75 -6.41
N PHE A 137 -18.22 -6.78 -6.39
CA PHE A 137 -16.87 -6.92 -6.91
C PHE A 137 -15.95 -7.30 -5.75
N ASN A 138 -15.14 -8.34 -5.91
CA ASN A 138 -14.22 -8.77 -4.85
C ASN A 138 -12.78 -8.45 -5.27
N SER A 139 -12.25 -7.34 -4.77
CA SER A 139 -10.88 -6.90 -5.06
C SER A 139 -9.80 -7.88 -4.58
N TRP A 140 -10.16 -8.81 -3.68
CA TRP A 140 -9.25 -9.82 -3.17
C TRP A 140 -8.62 -10.67 -4.27
N TYR A 141 -9.41 -11.10 -5.26
CA TYR A 141 -8.87 -11.88 -6.38
C TYR A 141 -7.93 -11.07 -7.26
N LEU A 142 -8.25 -9.79 -7.48
CA LEU A 142 -7.32 -8.88 -8.18
C LEU A 142 -6.03 -8.68 -7.42
N LEU A 143 -6.10 -8.55 -6.09
CA LEU A 143 -4.93 -8.46 -5.25
C LEU A 143 -4.05 -9.71 -5.36
N LEU A 144 -4.64 -10.91 -5.33
CA LEU A 144 -3.87 -12.15 -5.48
C LEU A 144 -3.19 -12.25 -6.86
N ILE A 145 -3.88 -11.86 -7.94
CA ILE A 145 -3.27 -11.82 -9.28
C ILE A 145 -2.14 -10.79 -9.32
N PHE A 146 -2.32 -9.62 -8.71
CA PHE A 146 -1.30 -8.58 -8.64
C PHE A 146 -0.05 -9.07 -7.90
N ILE A 147 -0.23 -9.73 -6.75
CA ILE A 147 0.86 -10.31 -5.95
C ILE A 147 1.56 -11.43 -6.73
N PHE A 148 0.83 -12.24 -7.47
CA PHE A 148 1.40 -13.24 -8.36
C PHE A 148 2.28 -12.60 -9.45
N LEU A 149 1.82 -11.51 -10.08
CA LEU A 149 2.61 -10.76 -11.06
C LEU A 149 3.87 -10.15 -10.46
N ILE A 150 3.78 -9.61 -9.22
CA ILE A 150 4.94 -9.14 -8.45
C ILE A 150 5.91 -10.30 -8.20
N GLY A 151 5.41 -11.49 -7.87
CA GLY A 151 6.25 -12.68 -7.71
C GLY A 151 7.06 -13.00 -8.96
N ILE A 152 6.45 -12.86 -10.15
CA ILE A 152 7.15 -13.01 -11.45
C ILE A 152 8.22 -11.93 -11.61
N GLU A 153 7.90 -10.67 -11.33
CA GLU A 153 8.85 -9.55 -11.42
C GLU A 153 10.04 -9.77 -10.50
N LEU A 154 9.78 -10.18 -9.26
CA LEU A 154 10.78 -10.43 -8.24
C LEU A 154 11.83 -11.49 -8.68
N ALA A 155 11.40 -12.51 -9.40
CA ALA A 155 12.29 -13.56 -9.90
C ALA A 155 13.31 -13.06 -10.94
N PHE A 156 13.02 -11.93 -11.60
CA PHE A 156 13.92 -11.31 -12.60
C PHE A 156 14.72 -10.15 -12.05
N THR A 157 14.37 -9.67 -10.85
CA THR A 157 15.14 -8.65 -10.17
C THR A 157 16.44 -9.30 -9.69
N GLN A 158 17.57 -8.81 -10.19
CA GLN A 158 18.88 -9.26 -9.71
C GLN A 158 19.05 -8.75 -8.28
N PHE A 159 18.79 -9.62 -7.31
CA PHE A 159 19.13 -9.33 -5.92
C PHE A 159 20.64 -9.41 -5.76
N ASP A 160 21.31 -8.28 -5.76
CA ASP A 160 22.69 -8.22 -5.32
C ASP A 160 22.74 -8.61 -3.83
N ARG A 161 23.66 -9.50 -3.45
CA ARG A 161 23.82 -9.94 -2.05
C ARG A 161 24.08 -8.77 -1.07
N SER A 162 24.56 -7.63 -1.58
CA SER A 162 24.69 -6.40 -0.82
C SER A 162 23.34 -5.88 -0.26
N TRP A 163 22.23 -6.20 -0.94
CA TRP A 163 20.88 -5.85 -0.49
C TRP A 163 20.39 -6.70 0.70
N LEU A 164 20.99 -7.89 0.90
CA LEU A 164 20.69 -8.75 2.05
C LEU A 164 21.49 -8.32 3.30
N SER A 165 21.87 -7.05 3.36
CA SER A 165 22.55 -6.51 4.53
C SER A 165 21.56 -6.35 5.68
N TRP A 166 22.00 -6.62 6.91
CA TRP A 166 21.24 -6.40 8.14
C TRP A 166 20.62 -4.99 8.23
N LYS A 167 21.23 -4.02 7.56
CA LYS A 167 20.76 -2.63 7.47
C LYS A 167 19.38 -2.50 6.81
N ILE A 168 19.07 -3.33 5.81
CA ILE A 168 17.76 -3.30 5.11
C ILE A 168 16.65 -3.82 6.02
N LEU A 169 16.96 -4.79 6.88
CA LEU A 169 16.00 -5.35 7.83
C LEU A 169 15.60 -4.31 8.90
N LEU A 170 16.46 -3.33 9.15
CA LEU A 170 16.16 -2.23 10.06
C LEU A 170 15.11 -1.25 9.52
N VAL A 171 14.94 -1.13 8.20
CA VAL A 171 13.96 -0.21 7.61
C VAL A 171 12.51 -0.56 7.99
N PRO A 172 12.02 -1.80 7.79
CA PRO A 172 10.67 -2.16 8.23
C PRO A 172 10.49 -2.07 9.74
N VAL A 173 11.52 -2.39 10.53
CA VAL A 173 11.47 -2.23 11.99
C VAL A 173 11.36 -0.76 12.38
N ALA A 174 12.14 0.11 11.76
CA ALA A 174 12.06 1.56 11.97
C ALA A 174 10.70 2.13 11.56
N ALA A 175 10.15 1.69 10.42
CA ALA A 175 8.82 2.08 9.97
C ALA A 175 7.74 1.66 10.97
N PHE A 176 7.80 0.44 11.47
CA PHE A 176 6.88 -0.07 12.48
C PHE A 176 6.96 0.76 13.79
N ILE A 177 8.16 1.03 14.29
CA ILE A 177 8.35 1.88 15.47
C ILE A 177 7.78 3.29 15.23
N GLY A 178 8.01 3.86 14.04
CA GLY A 178 7.48 5.16 13.64
C GLY A 178 5.96 5.19 13.62
N SER A 179 5.32 4.16 13.10
CA SER A 179 3.85 4.02 13.12
C SER A 179 3.32 3.91 14.54
N CYS A 180 3.94 3.10 15.39
CA CYS A 180 3.53 2.96 16.80
C CYS A 180 3.63 4.28 17.58
N LEU A 181 4.73 5.04 17.40
CA LEU A 181 4.89 6.34 18.04
C LEU A 181 3.87 7.36 17.55
N ALA A 182 3.62 7.40 16.23
CA ALA A 182 2.59 8.28 15.67
C ALA A 182 1.19 7.91 16.16
N SER A 183 0.88 6.62 16.29
CA SER A 183 -0.39 6.15 16.84
C SER A 183 -0.57 6.56 18.30
N PHE A 184 0.50 6.52 19.08
CA PHE A 184 0.47 7.00 20.47
C PHE A 184 0.20 8.50 20.53
N ILE A 185 0.79 9.31 19.65
CA ILE A 185 0.50 10.75 19.55
C ILE A 185 -0.96 10.98 19.15
N ASN A 186 -1.46 10.22 18.14
CA ASN A 186 -2.85 10.31 17.70
C ASN A 186 -3.84 9.97 18.82
N TYR A 187 -3.50 9.03 19.69
CA TYR A 187 -4.33 8.71 20.85
C TYR A 187 -4.54 9.93 21.75
N PHE A 188 -3.50 10.72 22.02
CA PHE A 188 -3.65 11.95 22.83
C PHE A 188 -4.50 13.02 22.13
N VAL A 189 -4.48 13.08 20.81
CA VAL A 189 -5.28 14.06 20.04
C VAL A 189 -6.74 13.61 19.94
N LEU A 190 -6.99 12.30 19.85
CA LEU A 190 -8.31 11.69 19.64
C LEU A 190 -8.89 11.06 20.92
N SER A 191 -8.27 11.26 22.09
CA SER A 191 -8.58 10.54 23.33
C SER A 191 -10.02 10.70 23.82
N ASN A 192 -10.76 11.71 23.34
CA ASN A 192 -12.16 11.92 23.72
C ASN A 192 -13.13 11.02 22.95
N ASP A 193 -12.73 10.50 21.76
CA ASP A 193 -13.63 9.80 20.84
C ASP A 193 -13.25 8.33 20.61
N TYR A 194 -11.99 7.94 20.91
CA TYR A 194 -11.45 6.61 20.55
C TYR A 194 -10.60 6.00 21.66
N HIS A 195 -10.71 4.68 21.83
CA HIS A 195 -9.83 3.92 22.71
C HIS A 195 -8.46 3.65 22.06
N LEU A 196 -7.41 3.54 22.88
CA LEU A 196 -6.03 3.29 22.41
C LEU A 196 -5.92 2.09 21.45
N ASN A 197 -6.64 1.03 21.76
CA ASN A 197 -6.65 -0.19 20.92
C ASN A 197 -7.23 0.08 19.52
N GLU A 198 -8.25 0.92 19.40
CA GLU A 198 -8.87 1.29 18.12
C GLU A 198 -7.92 2.12 17.28
N VAL A 199 -7.25 3.09 17.90
CA VAL A 199 -6.24 3.93 17.21
C VAL A 199 -5.05 3.10 16.75
N MET A 200 -4.58 2.14 17.57
CA MET A 200 -3.49 1.25 17.19
C MET A 200 -3.88 0.30 16.05
N VAL A 201 -5.09 -0.24 16.06
CA VAL A 201 -5.59 -1.10 14.96
C VAL A 201 -5.70 -0.31 13.66
N LEU A 202 -6.24 0.92 13.70
CA LEU A 202 -6.34 1.79 12.53
C LEU A 202 -4.98 2.21 11.97
N ALA A 203 -3.94 2.26 12.80
CA ALA A 203 -2.59 2.60 12.36
C ALA A 203 -1.78 1.40 11.86
N ALA A 204 -2.21 0.18 12.20
CA ALA A 204 -1.54 -1.06 11.79
C ALA A 204 -2.08 -1.63 10.47
N VAL A 205 -3.22 -1.14 9.99
CA VAL A 205 -3.84 -1.51 8.71
C VAL A 205 -3.34 -0.60 7.60
#